data_f5581316f8761eace98639b7a8bd2325
#
_entry.id   f5581316f8761eace98639b7a8bd2325
#
_cell.length_a   1.000
_cell.length_b   1.000
_cell.length_c   1.000
_cell.angle_alpha   90.00
_cell.angle_beta   90.00
_cell.angle_gamma   90.00
#
_symmetry.space_group_name_H-M   'P 1'
#
loop_
_entity.id
_entity.type
_entity.pdbx_description
1 polymer ?
#
loop_
_entity_poly.entity_id
_entity_poly.type
_entity_poly.pdbx_seq_one_letter_code
_entity_poly.pdbx_strand_id
1 'polypeptide(L)'
;MSENKSGLKVLVQKVGTALSGMVMPNIGAFIAWGIITAFFIEKGFTPNAQLAALVGPMIFFLLPLLIAYSAGKNIHEERGGVIAAIATMGVIVGTTTFSTEKGIVGTPMFLGAMVMGPIAAYLMKKFDKAVQPKIKTGLEMLVNNFSLGILGFILSVIGYYGIGPVVKVITNVLSAGVDVIVNAHLLPLANIFIEPAKILFLNNAINHGILTPIATEQALNTGKSVLYLLEANPGVGLGILLAYMFFGKGSAKASAPGAVLIHFIGGIHEIYFPYMLMKPALIIAAMAGGVSGTATFQLLGAGLRAPASPGSIIAVLAQTAQGSYFAVIAGVVVSTAVTFVVASIILRRDKGEADLEAAQSKVSSMKAESKGQEVATEAASETSYADVKKIIFACDAGMGSSAMGASILRNKVKKAGLDFEVTNVAIRNLTEESGLLIVTQNELTPRAKQMNGKALHVSVDNFLNSPKYDEIVENLQK
;
A
#
# COMPACT_ATOMS: atom_id res chain seq x y z
N MET A 1 -22.59 6.75 22.60
CA MET A 1 -21.22 7.28 22.35
C MET A 1 -20.28 6.29 21.66
N SER A 2 -20.58 4.99 21.57
CA SER A 2 -19.76 3.97 20.89
C SER A 2 -19.94 3.91 19.37
N GLU A 3 -21.11 4.15 18.84
CA GLU A 3 -21.40 4.12 17.40
C GLU A 3 -20.69 5.22 16.60
N ASN A 4 -20.53 6.42 17.19
CA ASN A 4 -19.88 7.53 16.49
C ASN A 4 -18.34 7.36 16.37
N LYS A 5 -17.72 6.59 17.28
CA LYS A 5 -16.27 6.28 17.20
C LYS A 5 -15.96 5.22 16.12
N SER A 6 -16.88 4.30 15.87
CA SER A 6 -16.73 3.31 14.78
C SER A 6 -16.83 3.97 13.41
N GLY A 7 -17.74 4.93 13.23
CA GLY A 7 -17.91 5.67 11.99
C GLY A 7 -16.69 6.51 11.57
N LEU A 8 -16.08 7.23 12.52
CA LEU A 8 -14.88 8.03 12.25
C LEU A 8 -13.68 7.16 11.89
N LYS A 9 -13.45 6.05 12.60
CA LYS A 9 -12.39 5.09 12.27
C LYS A 9 -12.55 4.54 10.88
N VAL A 10 -13.74 4.09 10.50
CA VAL A 10 -14.04 3.56 9.17
C VAL A 10 -13.85 4.63 8.08
N LEU A 11 -14.26 5.87 8.35
CA LEU A 11 -14.06 6.97 7.41
C LEU A 11 -12.55 7.23 7.17
N VAL A 12 -11.76 7.34 8.22
CA VAL A 12 -10.31 7.56 8.13
C VAL A 12 -9.61 6.41 7.42
N GLN A 13 -10.02 5.16 7.69
CA GLN A 13 -9.51 3.99 6.97
C GLN A 13 -9.87 4.02 5.49
N LYS A 14 -11.10 4.35 5.11
CA LYS A 14 -11.52 4.49 3.70
C LYS A 14 -10.72 5.57 2.97
N VAL A 15 -10.56 6.74 3.58
CA VAL A 15 -9.72 7.81 3.02
C VAL A 15 -8.28 7.34 2.87
N GLY A 16 -7.72 6.69 3.88
CA GLY A 16 -6.36 6.14 3.84
C GLY A 16 -6.16 5.12 2.73
N THR A 17 -7.12 4.20 2.58
CA THR A 17 -7.09 3.20 1.51
C THR A 17 -7.18 3.86 0.12
N ALA A 18 -8.03 4.87 -0.03
CA ALA A 18 -8.14 5.62 -1.27
C ALA A 18 -6.82 6.31 -1.62
N LEU A 19 -6.21 7.04 -0.67
CA LEU A 19 -4.91 7.70 -0.86
C LEU A 19 -3.79 6.69 -1.18
N SER A 20 -3.74 5.58 -0.44
CA SER A 20 -2.79 4.50 -0.71
C SER A 20 -2.96 3.91 -2.11
N GLY A 21 -4.20 3.65 -2.53
CA GLY A 21 -4.53 3.12 -3.86
C GLY A 21 -4.12 4.03 -5.02
N MET A 22 -3.93 5.32 -4.75
CA MET A 22 -3.44 6.29 -5.74
C MET A 22 -1.90 6.26 -5.87
N VAL A 23 -1.17 6.01 -4.76
CA VAL A 23 0.29 6.12 -4.68
C VAL A 23 0.99 4.77 -4.84
N MET A 24 0.49 3.72 -4.18
CA MET A 24 1.12 2.39 -4.15
C MET A 24 1.42 1.79 -5.54
N PRO A 25 0.54 1.88 -6.54
CA PRO A 25 0.85 1.36 -7.88
C PRO A 25 2.07 2.03 -8.51
N ASN A 26 2.42 3.23 -8.06
CA ASN A 26 3.47 4.07 -8.64
C ASN A 26 4.78 4.08 -7.83
N ILE A 27 4.90 3.25 -6.80
CA ILE A 27 6.09 3.20 -5.93
C ILE A 27 7.37 2.95 -6.74
N GLY A 28 7.32 2.11 -7.77
CA GLY A 28 8.46 1.88 -8.65
C GLY A 28 9.02 3.17 -9.29
N ALA A 29 8.15 4.11 -9.66
CA ALA A 29 8.56 5.41 -10.20
C ALA A 29 9.22 6.31 -9.13
N PHE A 30 8.72 6.28 -7.88
CA PHE A 30 9.38 6.97 -6.76
C PHE A 30 10.76 6.41 -6.45
N ILE A 31 10.91 5.07 -6.49
CA ILE A 31 12.21 4.41 -6.31
C ILE A 31 13.17 4.83 -7.42
N ALA A 32 12.73 4.80 -8.68
CA ALA A 32 13.56 5.21 -9.81
C ALA A 32 14.00 6.69 -9.67
N TRP A 33 13.06 7.59 -9.37
CA TRP A 33 13.39 9.00 -9.09
C TRP A 33 14.37 9.15 -7.93
N GLY A 34 14.17 8.40 -6.83
CA GLY A 34 15.05 8.43 -5.67
C GLY A 34 16.47 7.95 -5.99
N ILE A 35 16.62 6.89 -6.78
CA ILE A 35 17.92 6.38 -7.24
C ILE A 35 18.61 7.41 -8.14
N ILE A 36 17.92 7.94 -9.15
CA ILE A 36 18.46 8.98 -10.04
C ILE A 36 18.93 10.20 -9.24
N THR A 37 18.11 10.66 -8.28
CA THR A 37 18.45 11.75 -7.39
C THR A 37 19.70 11.43 -6.56
N ALA A 38 19.75 10.23 -5.94
CA ALA A 38 20.85 9.83 -5.07
C ALA A 38 22.19 9.75 -5.82
N PHE A 39 22.17 9.31 -7.08
CA PHE A 39 23.40 9.15 -7.85
C PHE A 39 23.84 10.42 -8.56
N PHE A 40 22.96 11.15 -9.22
CA PHE A 40 23.35 12.08 -10.29
C PHE A 40 23.27 13.56 -9.93
N ILE A 41 22.58 13.98 -8.85
CA ILE A 41 22.59 15.39 -8.44
C ILE A 41 24.00 15.84 -8.03
N GLU A 42 24.24 17.13 -7.95
CA GLU A 42 25.56 17.74 -7.62
C GLU A 42 26.21 17.14 -6.36
N LYS A 43 25.40 16.84 -5.32
CA LYS A 43 25.83 16.18 -4.08
C LYS A 43 25.52 14.68 -4.06
N GLY A 44 25.36 14.05 -5.22
CA GLY A 44 25.09 12.63 -5.38
C GLY A 44 26.36 11.77 -5.31
N PHE A 45 26.19 10.44 -5.45
CA PHE A 45 27.32 9.49 -5.43
C PHE A 45 28.21 9.62 -6.67
N THR A 46 27.60 9.85 -7.84
CA THR A 46 28.26 10.01 -9.14
C THR A 46 27.65 11.20 -9.87
N PRO A 47 28.00 12.46 -9.50
CA PRO A 47 27.37 13.64 -10.05
C PRO A 47 27.44 13.68 -11.59
N ASN A 48 26.30 13.92 -12.23
CA ASN A 48 26.18 14.03 -13.69
C ASN A 48 25.04 15.00 -14.01
N ALA A 49 25.36 16.18 -14.50
CA ALA A 49 24.38 17.24 -14.77
C ALA A 49 23.35 16.84 -15.85
N GLN A 50 23.71 16.06 -16.84
CA GLN A 50 22.80 15.62 -17.89
C GLN A 50 21.75 14.64 -17.35
N LEU A 51 22.17 13.67 -16.53
CA LEU A 51 21.26 12.71 -15.92
C LEU A 51 20.46 13.34 -14.76
N ALA A 52 21.03 14.28 -14.04
CA ALA A 52 20.33 15.06 -13.01
C ALA A 52 19.17 15.87 -13.57
N ALA A 53 19.19 16.22 -14.87
CA ALA A 53 18.07 16.90 -15.53
C ALA A 53 16.77 16.07 -15.54
N LEU A 54 16.81 14.75 -15.31
CA LEU A 54 15.63 13.88 -15.15
C LEU A 54 14.87 14.16 -13.85
N VAL A 55 15.56 14.63 -12.79
CA VAL A 55 14.97 14.78 -11.45
C VAL A 55 13.78 15.73 -11.45
N GLY A 56 13.93 16.92 -12.03
CA GLY A 56 12.87 17.91 -12.11
C GLY A 56 11.60 17.41 -12.84
N PRO A 57 11.68 16.99 -14.10
CA PRO A 57 10.53 16.45 -14.85
C PRO A 57 9.84 15.27 -14.15
N MET A 58 10.61 14.38 -13.54
CA MET A 58 10.02 13.25 -12.83
C MET A 58 9.20 13.69 -11.60
N ILE A 59 9.74 14.58 -10.76
CA ILE A 59 9.08 14.95 -9.51
C ILE A 59 7.92 15.94 -9.74
N PHE A 60 8.04 16.87 -10.68
CA PHE A 60 7.02 17.90 -10.93
C PHE A 60 5.90 17.41 -11.83
N PHE A 61 6.17 16.50 -12.77
CA PHE A 61 5.17 16.04 -13.73
C PHE A 61 4.89 14.55 -13.63
N LEU A 62 5.88 13.68 -13.85
CA LEU A 62 5.66 12.24 -13.99
C LEU A 62 4.97 11.66 -12.75
N LEU A 63 5.51 11.89 -11.56
CA LEU A 63 4.98 11.30 -10.32
C LEU A 63 3.57 11.81 -9.99
N PRO A 64 3.25 13.11 -9.99
CA PRO A 64 1.88 13.59 -9.80
C PRO A 64 0.90 13.09 -10.87
N LEU A 65 1.30 13.01 -12.14
CA LEU A 65 0.44 12.51 -13.22
C LEU A 65 0.15 11.02 -13.06
N LEU A 66 1.12 10.20 -12.65
CA LEU A 66 0.92 8.78 -12.35
C LEU A 66 -0.04 8.59 -11.16
N ILE A 67 0.08 9.41 -10.11
CA ILE A 67 -0.85 9.39 -8.97
C ILE A 67 -2.26 9.74 -9.44
N ALA A 68 -2.43 10.81 -10.23
CA ALA A 68 -3.72 11.22 -10.76
C ALA A 68 -4.32 10.13 -11.66
N TYR A 69 -3.52 9.55 -12.54
CA TYR A 69 -3.95 8.46 -13.41
C TYR A 69 -4.44 7.25 -12.60
N SER A 70 -3.67 6.82 -11.61
CA SER A 70 -4.06 5.70 -10.72
C SER A 70 -5.33 6.01 -9.94
N ALA A 71 -5.46 7.24 -9.43
CA ALA A 71 -6.66 7.72 -8.74
C ALA A 71 -7.89 7.66 -9.66
N GLY A 72 -7.74 8.15 -10.88
CA GLY A 72 -8.81 8.18 -11.87
C GLY A 72 -9.21 6.78 -12.34
N LYS A 73 -8.23 5.92 -12.60
CA LYS A 73 -8.44 4.53 -13.01
C LYS A 73 -9.22 3.73 -11.97
N ASN A 74 -8.96 3.95 -10.68
CA ASN A 74 -9.70 3.30 -9.58
C ASN A 74 -11.19 3.71 -9.55
N ILE A 75 -11.57 4.84 -10.12
CA ILE A 75 -12.95 5.36 -10.12
C ILE A 75 -13.70 5.03 -11.42
N HIS A 76 -13.03 5.15 -12.56
CA HIS A 76 -13.65 5.00 -13.87
C HIS A 76 -12.67 4.47 -14.93
N GLU A 77 -12.00 3.39 -14.61
CA GLU A 77 -11.10 2.64 -15.49
C GLU A 77 -10.13 3.52 -16.31
N GLU A 78 -9.81 3.13 -17.55
CA GLU A 78 -8.85 3.85 -18.39
C GLU A 78 -9.28 5.30 -18.69
N ARG A 79 -10.57 5.52 -18.96
CA ARG A 79 -11.09 6.87 -19.23
C ARG A 79 -10.95 7.80 -18.03
N GLY A 80 -11.21 7.24 -16.82
CA GLY A 80 -10.97 7.94 -15.57
C GLY A 80 -9.50 8.29 -15.35
N GLY A 81 -8.60 7.39 -15.69
CA GLY A 81 -7.16 7.62 -15.59
C GLY A 81 -6.68 8.75 -16.51
N VAL A 82 -7.07 8.69 -17.77
CA VAL A 82 -6.65 9.68 -18.78
C VAL A 82 -7.16 11.08 -18.44
N ILE A 83 -8.46 11.23 -18.13
CA ILE A 83 -9.01 12.55 -17.80
C ILE A 83 -8.41 13.12 -16.51
N ALA A 84 -8.11 12.25 -15.53
CA ALA A 84 -7.46 12.65 -14.28
C ALA A 84 -6.06 13.22 -14.54
N ALA A 85 -5.27 12.59 -15.40
CA ALA A 85 -3.95 13.07 -15.80
C ALA A 85 -4.03 14.42 -16.53
N ILE A 86 -4.95 14.55 -17.51
CA ILE A 86 -5.15 15.81 -18.27
C ILE A 86 -5.53 16.95 -17.32
N ALA A 87 -6.52 16.73 -16.45
CA ALA A 87 -7.00 17.75 -15.53
C ALA A 87 -5.94 18.16 -14.49
N THR A 88 -5.16 17.20 -14.01
CA THR A 88 -4.08 17.43 -13.04
C THR A 88 -2.92 18.21 -13.66
N MET A 89 -2.67 18.09 -14.95
CA MET A 89 -1.68 18.92 -15.64
C MET A 89 -1.99 20.41 -15.48
N GLY A 90 -3.27 20.79 -15.52
CA GLY A 90 -3.69 22.18 -15.22
C GLY A 90 -3.30 22.62 -13.81
N VAL A 91 -3.51 21.77 -12.80
CA VAL A 91 -3.11 22.03 -11.40
C VAL A 91 -1.60 22.23 -11.30
N ILE A 92 -0.81 21.35 -11.93
CA ILE A 92 0.65 21.41 -11.91
C ILE A 92 1.15 22.72 -12.51
N VAL A 93 0.72 23.02 -13.73
CA VAL A 93 1.19 24.24 -14.45
C VAL A 93 0.73 25.52 -13.77
N GLY A 94 -0.48 25.54 -13.18
CA GLY A 94 -0.99 26.68 -12.41
C GLY A 94 -0.21 27.01 -11.12
N THR A 95 0.65 26.07 -10.66
CA THR A 95 1.43 26.21 -9.42
C THR A 95 2.93 26.16 -9.62
N THR A 96 3.37 25.87 -10.84
CA THR A 96 4.79 25.72 -11.22
C THR A 96 5.24 26.92 -12.05
N THR A 97 6.44 27.41 -11.77
CA THR A 97 7.07 28.48 -12.55
C THR A 97 8.24 27.89 -13.35
N PHE A 98 8.27 28.21 -14.63
CA PHE A 98 9.36 27.81 -15.53
C PHE A 98 10.36 28.95 -15.63
N SER A 99 11.56 28.77 -15.11
CA SER A 99 12.62 29.76 -15.16
C SER A 99 13.74 29.29 -16.09
N THR A 100 14.22 30.18 -16.94
CA THR A 100 15.38 29.90 -17.80
C THR A 100 16.67 29.70 -17.02
N GLU A 101 16.79 30.32 -15.84
CA GLU A 101 17.98 30.21 -15.00
C GLU A 101 17.90 29.08 -13.96
N LYS A 102 16.71 28.88 -13.39
CA LYS A 102 16.51 27.92 -12.27
C LYS A 102 15.77 26.64 -12.68
N GLY A 103 15.40 26.50 -13.95
CA GLY A 103 14.63 25.38 -14.45
C GLY A 103 13.16 25.40 -13.93
N ILE A 104 12.69 24.25 -13.45
CA ILE A 104 11.33 24.09 -12.92
C ILE A 104 11.34 24.46 -11.43
N VAL A 105 10.56 25.48 -11.05
CA VAL A 105 10.46 25.97 -9.67
C VAL A 105 9.01 25.91 -9.21
N GLY A 106 8.77 25.34 -8.05
CA GLY A 106 7.44 25.22 -7.46
C GLY A 106 7.36 24.11 -6.45
N THR A 107 6.14 23.76 -6.05
CA THR A 107 5.86 22.64 -5.17
C THR A 107 5.33 21.46 -5.98
N PRO A 108 5.89 20.23 -5.82
CA PRO A 108 5.33 19.05 -6.47
C PRO A 108 3.87 18.83 -6.07
N MET A 109 2.96 18.80 -7.05
CA MET A 109 1.52 18.79 -6.81
C MET A 109 0.97 17.38 -6.55
N PHE A 110 1.55 16.65 -5.58
CA PHE A 110 1.04 15.34 -5.15
C PHE A 110 -0.37 15.44 -4.54
N LEU A 111 -0.57 16.38 -3.62
CA LEU A 111 -1.89 16.65 -3.04
C LEU A 111 -2.87 17.13 -4.10
N GLY A 112 -2.41 17.97 -5.05
CA GLY A 112 -3.20 18.39 -6.19
C GLY A 112 -3.67 17.22 -7.05
N ALA A 113 -2.81 16.27 -7.31
CA ALA A 113 -3.12 15.04 -8.03
C ALA A 113 -4.13 14.16 -7.28
N MET A 114 -3.96 14.02 -5.96
CA MET A 114 -4.86 13.26 -5.10
C MET A 114 -6.26 13.88 -4.97
N VAL A 115 -6.41 15.18 -5.19
CA VAL A 115 -7.69 15.89 -5.18
C VAL A 115 -8.30 15.94 -6.58
N MET A 116 -7.53 16.41 -7.58
CA MET A 116 -8.04 16.61 -8.92
C MET A 116 -8.32 15.32 -9.67
N GLY A 117 -7.50 14.29 -9.48
CA GLY A 117 -7.66 12.99 -10.13
C GLY A 117 -9.03 12.36 -9.86
N PRO A 118 -9.42 12.14 -8.59
CA PRO A 118 -10.74 11.63 -8.25
C PRO A 118 -11.90 12.50 -8.74
N ILE A 119 -11.79 13.82 -8.63
CA ILE A 119 -12.82 14.76 -9.07
C ILE A 119 -13.05 14.60 -10.58
N ALA A 120 -11.99 14.64 -11.37
CA ALA A 120 -12.06 14.53 -12.82
C ALA A 120 -12.67 13.19 -13.27
N ALA A 121 -12.22 12.10 -12.68
CA ALA A 121 -12.73 10.77 -13.00
C ALA A 121 -14.20 10.59 -12.59
N TYR A 122 -14.59 11.11 -11.44
CA TYR A 122 -15.98 11.08 -10.99
C TYR A 122 -16.92 11.86 -11.92
N LEU A 123 -16.49 13.04 -12.38
CA LEU A 123 -17.24 13.83 -13.34
C LEU A 123 -17.35 13.11 -14.68
N MET A 124 -16.26 12.48 -15.16
CA MET A 124 -16.29 11.65 -16.37
C MET A 124 -17.25 10.47 -16.25
N LYS A 125 -17.21 9.76 -15.11
CA LYS A 125 -18.13 8.66 -14.83
C LYS A 125 -19.59 9.11 -14.85
N LYS A 126 -19.90 10.26 -14.27
CA LYS A 126 -21.26 10.83 -14.33
C LYS A 126 -21.67 11.20 -15.74
N PHE A 127 -20.76 11.81 -16.49
CA PHE A 127 -20.99 12.16 -17.88
C PHE A 127 -21.27 10.91 -18.72
N ASP A 128 -20.42 9.91 -18.64
CA ASP A 128 -20.57 8.65 -19.38
C ASP A 128 -21.89 7.95 -19.02
N LYS A 129 -22.26 7.88 -17.74
CA LYS A 129 -23.55 7.31 -17.33
C LYS A 129 -24.74 8.03 -17.97
N ALA A 130 -24.66 9.33 -18.22
CA ALA A 130 -25.74 10.12 -18.81
C ALA A 130 -25.79 10.05 -20.35
N VAL A 131 -24.60 9.92 -20.99
CA VAL A 131 -24.45 10.07 -22.45
C VAL A 131 -24.32 8.72 -23.15
N GLN A 132 -23.58 7.74 -22.60
CA GLN A 132 -23.34 6.43 -23.25
C GLN A 132 -24.61 5.73 -23.73
N PRO A 133 -25.72 5.67 -22.97
CA PRO A 133 -26.95 5.00 -23.43
C PRO A 133 -27.63 5.69 -24.61
N LYS A 134 -27.25 6.93 -24.94
CA LYS A 134 -27.85 7.74 -25.98
C LYS A 134 -27.01 7.81 -27.26
N ILE A 135 -25.84 7.21 -27.26
CA ILE A 135 -24.93 7.24 -28.42
C ILE A 135 -25.46 6.29 -29.48
N LYS A 136 -25.56 6.80 -30.72
CA LYS A 136 -25.96 5.97 -31.87
C LYS A 136 -24.81 5.06 -32.27
N THR A 137 -25.17 3.83 -32.69
CA THR A 137 -24.21 2.83 -33.17
C THR A 137 -23.30 3.39 -34.26
N GLY A 138 -21.98 3.21 -34.11
CA GLY A 138 -20.95 3.70 -35.00
C GLY A 138 -20.37 5.08 -34.62
N LEU A 139 -20.96 5.79 -33.64
CA LEU A 139 -20.45 7.08 -33.16
C LEU A 139 -19.73 6.97 -31.81
N GLU A 140 -19.65 5.78 -31.24
CA GLU A 140 -19.12 5.54 -29.88
C GLU A 140 -17.67 6.05 -29.74
N MET A 141 -16.78 5.70 -30.68
CA MET A 141 -15.40 6.13 -30.66
C MET A 141 -15.26 7.66 -30.75
N LEU A 142 -16.04 8.28 -31.64
CA LEU A 142 -16.05 9.74 -31.80
C LEU A 142 -16.48 10.43 -30.51
N VAL A 143 -17.64 10.07 -29.98
CA VAL A 143 -18.18 10.67 -28.75
C VAL A 143 -17.26 10.42 -27.56
N ASN A 144 -16.70 9.22 -27.43
CA ASN A 144 -15.81 8.87 -26.35
C ASN A 144 -14.53 9.71 -26.35
N ASN A 145 -13.88 9.89 -27.50
CA ASN A 145 -12.65 10.65 -27.60
C ASN A 145 -12.90 12.17 -27.43
N PHE A 146 -13.91 12.70 -28.09
CA PHE A 146 -14.21 14.12 -28.00
C PHE A 146 -14.73 14.53 -26.62
N SER A 147 -15.59 13.71 -25.99
CA SER A 147 -16.06 14.01 -24.64
C SER A 147 -14.93 14.02 -23.62
N LEU A 148 -14.01 13.07 -23.72
CA LEU A 148 -12.83 13.01 -22.86
C LEU A 148 -11.91 14.21 -23.08
N GLY A 149 -11.65 14.59 -24.34
CA GLY A 149 -10.80 15.73 -24.67
C GLY A 149 -11.41 17.06 -24.24
N ILE A 150 -12.70 17.30 -24.54
CA ILE A 150 -13.39 18.55 -24.19
C ILE A 150 -13.53 18.69 -22.67
N LEU A 151 -14.01 17.64 -21.99
CA LEU A 151 -14.13 17.68 -20.53
C LEU A 151 -12.74 17.79 -19.85
N GLY A 152 -11.74 17.10 -20.39
CA GLY A 152 -10.35 17.22 -19.94
C GLY A 152 -9.80 18.63 -20.06
N PHE A 153 -10.03 19.29 -21.20
CA PHE A 153 -9.69 20.70 -21.41
C PHE A 153 -10.34 21.61 -20.36
N ILE A 154 -11.66 21.50 -20.18
CA ILE A 154 -12.40 22.31 -19.21
C ILE A 154 -11.84 22.10 -17.80
N LEU A 155 -11.63 20.84 -17.41
CA LEU A 155 -11.11 20.50 -16.09
C LEU A 155 -9.65 20.93 -15.89
N SER A 156 -8.83 20.97 -16.95
CA SER A 156 -7.47 21.53 -16.87
C SER A 156 -7.50 23.03 -16.58
N VAL A 157 -8.39 23.78 -17.22
CA VAL A 157 -8.56 25.22 -16.98
C VAL A 157 -9.04 25.45 -15.54
N ILE A 158 -10.02 24.67 -15.07
CA ILE A 158 -10.48 24.73 -13.67
C ILE A 158 -9.34 24.34 -12.72
N GLY A 159 -8.55 23.34 -13.06
CA GLY A 159 -7.37 22.92 -12.31
C GLY A 159 -6.35 24.04 -12.15
N TYR A 160 -6.09 24.76 -13.25
CA TYR A 160 -5.12 25.86 -13.30
C TYR A 160 -5.54 27.04 -12.41
N TYR A 161 -6.75 27.56 -12.61
CA TYR A 161 -7.22 28.79 -11.92
C TYR A 161 -7.88 28.54 -10.57
N GLY A 162 -8.43 27.34 -10.34
CA GLY A 162 -9.22 27.02 -9.14
C GLY A 162 -8.48 26.09 -8.18
N ILE A 163 -8.34 24.82 -8.56
CA ILE A 163 -7.82 23.78 -7.64
C ILE A 163 -6.35 24.00 -7.29
N GLY A 164 -5.51 24.38 -8.26
CA GLY A 164 -4.08 24.60 -8.06
C GLY A 164 -3.77 25.60 -6.95
N PRO A 165 -4.25 26.86 -7.04
CA PRO A 165 -4.03 27.85 -5.98
C PRO A 165 -4.53 27.41 -4.60
N VAL A 166 -5.70 26.78 -4.52
CA VAL A 166 -6.27 26.30 -3.26
C VAL A 166 -5.36 25.22 -2.64
N VAL A 167 -4.97 24.22 -3.43
CA VAL A 167 -4.08 23.16 -2.95
C VAL A 167 -2.72 23.70 -2.55
N LYS A 168 -2.17 24.67 -3.30
CA LYS A 168 -0.91 25.34 -2.95
C LYS A 168 -0.98 26.00 -1.56
N VAL A 169 -2.06 26.72 -1.26
CA VAL A 169 -2.26 27.31 0.06
C VAL A 169 -2.32 26.23 1.14
N ILE A 170 -3.09 25.16 0.93
CA ILE A 170 -3.16 24.05 1.88
C ILE A 170 -1.79 23.41 2.10
N THR A 171 -1.04 23.15 1.03
CA THR A 171 0.30 22.56 1.12
C THR A 171 1.26 23.48 1.89
N ASN A 172 1.25 24.78 1.62
CA ASN A 172 2.09 25.74 2.33
C ASN A 172 1.77 25.82 3.83
N VAL A 173 0.48 25.77 4.20
CA VAL A 173 0.06 25.74 5.61
C VAL A 173 0.51 24.46 6.29
N LEU A 174 0.37 23.32 5.62
CA LEU A 174 0.84 22.04 6.16
C LEU A 174 2.37 22.02 6.32
N SER A 175 3.11 22.47 5.31
CA SER A 175 4.58 22.55 5.38
C SER A 175 5.03 23.47 6.50
N ALA A 176 4.43 24.66 6.64
CA ALA A 176 4.75 25.58 7.73
C ALA A 176 4.44 24.97 9.11
N GLY A 177 3.31 24.25 9.23
CA GLY A 177 2.98 23.53 10.48
C GLY A 177 4.00 22.45 10.83
N VAL A 178 4.48 21.70 9.85
CA VAL A 178 5.53 20.69 10.04
C VAL A 178 6.85 21.36 10.41
N ASP A 179 7.23 22.46 9.75
CA ASP A 179 8.47 23.18 10.06
C ASP A 179 8.47 23.70 11.50
N VAL A 180 7.33 24.19 12.00
CA VAL A 180 7.19 24.57 13.43
C VAL A 180 7.44 23.38 14.34
N ILE A 181 6.85 22.22 14.05
CA ILE A 181 7.02 20.98 14.85
C ILE A 181 8.47 20.49 14.80
N VAL A 182 9.11 20.55 13.64
CA VAL A 182 10.51 20.14 13.44
C VAL A 182 11.45 21.10 14.20
N ASN A 183 11.28 22.40 14.03
CA ASN A 183 12.11 23.42 14.68
C ASN A 183 11.92 23.47 16.22
N ALA A 184 10.69 23.17 16.69
CA ALA A 184 10.43 23.01 18.12
C ALA A 184 10.94 21.69 18.71
N HIS A 185 11.58 20.83 17.93
CA HIS A 185 12.02 19.49 18.33
C HIS A 185 10.89 18.57 18.85
N LEU A 186 9.65 18.82 18.45
CA LEU A 186 8.47 18.04 18.86
C LEU A 186 8.17 16.86 17.97
N LEU A 187 8.89 16.71 16.86
CA LEU A 187 8.68 15.63 15.89
C LEU A 187 8.70 14.22 16.51
N PRO A 188 9.55 13.90 17.51
CA PRO A 188 9.52 12.60 18.18
C PRO A 188 8.16 12.26 18.77
N LEU A 189 7.41 13.24 19.30
CA LEU A 189 6.09 13.05 19.90
C LEU A 189 5.03 12.60 18.87
N ALA A 190 5.24 12.86 17.59
CA ALA A 190 4.34 12.38 16.54
C ALA A 190 4.22 10.85 16.54
N ASN A 191 5.25 10.12 16.99
CA ASN A 191 5.24 8.66 17.07
C ASN A 191 4.26 8.11 18.12
N ILE A 192 3.83 8.93 19.08
CA ILE A 192 2.74 8.57 20.01
C ILE A 192 1.44 8.29 19.25
N PHE A 193 1.23 8.95 18.11
CA PHE A 193 0.07 8.77 17.23
C PHE A 193 0.37 7.86 16.06
N ILE A 194 1.56 7.97 15.45
CA ILE A 194 1.95 7.21 14.26
C ILE A 194 2.05 5.71 14.56
N GLU A 195 2.69 5.32 15.67
CA GLU A 195 2.89 3.89 15.97
C GLU A 195 1.56 3.14 16.24
N PRO A 196 0.62 3.67 17.05
CA PRO A 196 -0.72 3.06 17.12
C PRO A 196 -1.47 3.06 15.80
N ALA A 197 -1.34 4.12 15.01
CA ALA A 197 -2.03 4.24 13.73
C ALA A 197 -1.53 3.20 12.69
N LYS A 198 -0.26 2.82 12.70
CA LYS A 198 0.29 1.75 11.85
C LYS A 198 -0.50 0.44 12.05
N ILE A 199 -0.74 0.05 13.29
CA ILE A 199 -1.43 -1.20 13.64
C ILE A 199 -2.90 -1.17 13.22
N LEU A 200 -3.49 0.02 13.13
CA LEU A 200 -4.85 0.23 12.65
C LEU A 200 -4.93 0.35 11.12
N PHE A 201 -3.87 0.03 10.39
CA PHE A 201 -3.75 0.16 8.92
C PHE A 201 -3.95 1.60 8.41
N LEU A 202 -3.59 2.60 9.22
CA LEU A 202 -3.60 4.01 8.83
C LEU A 202 -2.23 4.50 8.34
N ASN A 203 -1.19 3.64 8.41
CA ASN A 203 0.18 3.94 8.00
C ASN A 203 0.25 4.50 6.57
N ASN A 204 -0.43 3.87 5.62
CA ASN A 204 -0.43 4.32 4.23
C ASN A 204 -1.10 5.70 4.06
N ALA A 205 -2.17 5.97 4.81
CA ALA A 205 -2.81 7.28 4.81
C ALA A 205 -1.88 8.39 5.32
N ILE A 206 -1.21 8.12 6.43
CA ILE A 206 -0.28 9.07 7.06
C ILE A 206 0.96 9.24 6.16
N ASN A 207 1.56 8.13 5.71
CA ASN A 207 2.78 8.18 4.93
C ASN A 207 2.55 8.81 3.55
N HIS A 208 1.65 8.24 2.74
CA HIS A 208 1.46 8.68 1.36
C HIS A 208 0.56 9.91 1.25
N GLY A 209 -0.38 10.08 2.18
CA GLY A 209 -1.30 11.23 2.17
C GLY A 209 -0.72 12.51 2.76
N ILE A 210 0.17 12.41 3.74
CA ILE A 210 0.66 13.56 4.50
C ILE A 210 2.19 13.65 4.48
N LEU A 211 2.89 12.62 4.97
CA LEU A 211 4.33 12.71 5.21
C LEU A 211 5.13 12.77 3.90
N THR A 212 4.86 11.89 2.94
CA THR A 212 5.61 11.83 1.69
C THR A 212 5.54 13.12 0.87
N PRO A 213 4.39 13.76 0.64
CA PRO A 213 4.33 15.05 -0.05
C PRO A 213 5.17 16.14 0.63
N ILE A 214 5.05 16.30 1.94
CA ILE A 214 5.78 17.33 2.71
C ILE A 214 7.27 17.00 2.76
N ALA A 215 7.62 15.73 3.02
CA ALA A 215 9.01 15.28 3.03
C ALA A 215 9.70 15.49 1.68
N THR A 216 8.96 15.32 0.59
CA THR A 216 9.50 15.53 -0.77
C THR A 216 9.79 17.01 -1.02
N GLU A 217 8.90 17.89 -0.60
CA GLU A 217 9.13 19.34 -0.68
C GLU A 217 10.36 19.76 0.15
N GLN A 218 10.49 19.27 1.40
CA GLN A 218 11.68 19.52 2.22
C GLN A 218 12.94 18.98 1.57
N ALA A 219 12.92 17.75 1.05
CA ALA A 219 14.07 17.13 0.41
C ALA A 219 14.54 17.89 -0.84
N LEU A 220 13.62 18.45 -1.61
CA LEU A 220 13.97 19.34 -2.75
C LEU A 220 14.68 20.61 -2.28
N ASN A 221 14.24 21.21 -1.18
CA ASN A 221 14.77 22.47 -0.69
C ASN A 221 16.08 22.30 0.08
N THR A 222 16.22 21.22 0.87
CA THR A 222 17.35 21.01 1.80
C THR A 222 18.25 19.82 1.44
N GLY A 223 17.89 19.04 0.41
CA GLY A 223 18.59 17.83 0.00
C GLY A 223 18.21 16.56 0.78
N LYS A 224 17.40 16.66 1.84
CA LYS A 224 16.94 15.52 2.65
C LYS A 224 15.73 15.88 3.51
N SER A 225 14.99 14.84 3.97
CA SER A 225 13.96 15.02 4.99
C SER A 225 13.97 13.88 6.00
N VAL A 226 13.83 14.23 7.28
CA VAL A 226 13.68 13.28 8.39
C VAL A 226 12.26 12.66 8.41
N LEU A 227 11.28 13.31 7.79
CA LEU A 227 9.90 12.86 7.75
C LEU A 227 9.74 11.51 7.05
N TYR A 228 10.59 11.20 6.08
CA TYR A 228 10.60 9.87 5.44
C TYR A 228 10.92 8.73 6.41
N LEU A 229 11.62 9.02 7.52
CA LEU A 229 12.00 8.02 8.52
C LEU A 229 10.91 7.75 9.56
N LEU A 230 9.88 8.59 9.69
CA LEU A 230 8.84 8.42 10.70
C LEU A 230 8.06 7.11 10.51
N GLU A 231 7.78 6.75 9.27
CA GLU A 231 7.05 5.52 8.96
C GLU A 231 7.99 4.39 8.53
N ALA A 232 9.00 4.72 7.70
CA ALA A 232 9.91 3.72 7.14
C ALA A 232 10.95 3.18 8.14
N ASN A 233 11.04 3.71 9.37
CA ASN A 233 11.98 3.21 10.39
C ASN A 233 11.69 1.74 10.74
N PRO A 234 12.56 0.79 10.38
CA PRO A 234 12.35 -0.62 10.67
C PRO A 234 12.68 -1.01 12.12
N GLY A 235 13.24 -0.08 12.90
CA GLY A 235 13.75 -0.37 14.25
C GLY A 235 12.65 -0.78 15.23
N VAL A 236 11.48 -0.17 15.15
CA VAL A 236 10.34 -0.47 16.04
C VAL A 236 9.89 -1.92 15.87
N GLY A 237 9.55 -2.32 14.65
CA GLY A 237 9.11 -3.68 14.37
C GLY A 237 10.18 -4.73 14.66
N LEU A 238 11.46 -4.41 14.36
CA LEU A 238 12.59 -5.27 14.70
C LEU A 238 12.67 -5.48 16.22
N GLY A 239 12.53 -4.44 17.03
CA GLY A 239 12.55 -4.53 18.49
C GLY A 239 11.43 -5.43 19.06
N ILE A 240 10.20 -5.31 18.52
CA ILE A 240 9.07 -6.17 18.89
C ILE A 240 9.37 -7.64 18.55
N LEU A 241 9.79 -7.92 17.31
CA LEU A 241 10.04 -9.27 16.83
C LEU A 241 11.21 -9.94 17.56
N LEU A 242 12.28 -9.21 17.84
CA LEU A 242 13.39 -9.69 18.67
C LEU A 242 12.92 -10.02 20.10
N ALA A 243 12.06 -9.19 20.70
CA ALA A 243 11.51 -9.48 22.02
C ALA A 243 10.70 -10.78 22.03
N TYR A 244 9.90 -11.05 21.01
CA TYR A 244 9.20 -12.35 20.86
C TYR A 244 10.16 -13.51 20.59
N MET A 245 11.20 -13.32 19.80
CA MET A 245 12.20 -14.34 19.52
C MET A 245 12.88 -14.84 20.79
N PHE A 246 13.19 -13.95 21.72
CA PHE A 246 13.87 -14.31 22.97
C PHE A 246 12.91 -14.67 24.11
N PHE A 247 11.82 -13.93 24.28
CA PHE A 247 10.94 -13.99 25.44
C PHE A 247 9.48 -14.37 25.10
N GLY A 248 9.16 -14.56 23.83
CA GLY A 248 7.85 -15.05 23.39
C GLY A 248 7.62 -16.51 23.78
N LYS A 249 6.39 -16.99 23.58
CA LYS A 249 5.96 -18.36 23.83
C LYS A 249 5.27 -18.95 22.60
N GLY A 250 5.17 -20.28 22.55
CA GLY A 250 4.41 -21.01 21.53
C GLY A 250 4.78 -20.67 20.10
N SER A 251 3.79 -20.63 19.23
CA SER A 251 3.91 -20.36 17.79
C SER A 251 4.51 -18.97 17.49
N ALA A 252 4.21 -17.98 18.32
CA ALA A 252 4.76 -16.63 18.16
C ALA A 252 6.29 -16.60 18.32
N LYS A 253 6.85 -17.34 19.28
CA LYS A 253 8.30 -17.45 19.42
C LYS A 253 8.92 -18.18 18.23
N ALA A 254 8.31 -19.26 17.78
CA ALA A 254 8.82 -20.09 16.69
C ALA A 254 8.84 -19.33 15.34
N SER A 255 7.84 -18.47 15.07
CA SER A 255 7.71 -17.72 13.82
C SER A 255 8.48 -16.39 13.81
N ALA A 256 8.86 -15.85 14.98
CA ALA A 256 9.52 -14.55 15.08
C ALA A 256 10.81 -14.42 14.27
N PRO A 257 11.73 -15.42 14.19
CA PRO A 257 12.94 -15.31 13.36
C PRO A 257 12.65 -15.08 11.88
N GLY A 258 11.67 -15.79 11.31
CA GLY A 258 11.22 -15.58 9.93
C GLY A 258 10.61 -14.19 9.74
N ALA A 259 9.80 -13.74 10.69
CA ALA A 259 9.20 -12.42 10.67
C ALA A 259 10.25 -11.29 10.76
N VAL A 260 11.36 -11.47 11.49
CA VAL A 260 12.49 -10.52 11.52
C VAL A 260 13.06 -10.30 10.11
N LEU A 261 13.30 -11.38 9.36
CA LEU A 261 13.84 -11.29 8.00
C LEU A 261 12.87 -10.58 7.06
N ILE A 262 11.59 -10.98 7.11
CA ILE A 262 10.54 -10.37 6.26
C ILE A 262 10.36 -8.89 6.58
N HIS A 263 10.44 -8.52 7.86
CA HIS A 263 10.30 -7.13 8.28
C HIS A 263 11.55 -6.30 7.94
N PHE A 264 12.70 -6.68 8.51
CA PHE A 264 13.89 -5.84 8.51
C PHE A 264 14.60 -5.79 7.16
N ILE A 265 14.67 -6.93 6.46
CA ILE A 265 15.28 -7.05 5.13
C ILE A 265 14.22 -6.86 4.04
N GLY A 266 13.05 -7.50 4.16
CA GLY A 266 11.98 -7.39 3.16
C GLY A 266 11.19 -6.10 3.22
N GLY A 267 11.16 -5.41 4.37
CA GLY A 267 10.48 -4.11 4.53
C GLY A 267 8.97 -4.21 4.69
N ILE A 268 8.43 -5.40 4.99
CA ILE A 268 6.99 -5.60 5.19
C ILE A 268 6.67 -5.35 6.66
N HIS A 269 6.21 -4.14 6.98
CA HIS A 269 5.94 -3.74 8.36
C HIS A 269 4.72 -4.46 8.94
N GLU A 270 3.72 -4.80 8.15
CA GLU A 270 2.52 -5.48 8.61
C GLU A 270 2.79 -6.86 9.26
N ILE A 271 3.97 -7.45 9.03
CA ILE A 271 4.32 -8.76 9.60
C ILE A 271 4.40 -8.74 11.14
N TYR A 272 4.72 -7.60 11.76
CA TYR A 272 4.77 -7.51 13.22
C TYR A 272 3.42 -7.12 13.87
N PHE A 273 2.42 -6.70 13.10
CA PHE A 273 1.11 -6.29 13.62
C PHE A 273 0.37 -7.40 14.39
N PRO A 274 0.33 -8.67 13.92
CA PRO A 274 -0.26 -9.76 14.71
C PRO A 274 0.38 -9.90 16.09
N TYR A 275 1.70 -9.78 16.18
CA TYR A 275 2.43 -9.86 17.44
C TYR A 275 2.04 -8.75 18.42
N MET A 276 1.75 -7.56 17.92
CA MET A 276 1.25 -6.45 18.74
C MET A 276 -0.21 -6.63 19.14
N LEU A 277 -1.06 -7.17 18.25
CA LEU A 277 -2.48 -7.41 18.55
C LEU A 277 -2.70 -8.51 19.55
N MET A 278 -1.79 -9.50 19.61
CA MET A 278 -1.79 -10.51 20.68
C MET A 278 -1.59 -9.86 22.06
N LYS A 279 -0.79 -8.80 22.13
CA LYS A 279 -0.46 -8.11 23.37
C LYS A 279 -0.53 -6.58 23.18
N PRO A 280 -1.73 -5.97 23.33
CA PRO A 280 -1.91 -4.53 23.09
C PRO A 280 -1.00 -3.61 23.92
N ALA A 281 -0.52 -4.07 25.08
CA ALA A 281 0.45 -3.31 25.89
C ALA A 281 1.77 -3.04 25.13
N LEU A 282 2.11 -3.81 24.09
CA LEU A 282 3.29 -3.60 23.26
C LEU A 282 3.21 -2.30 22.44
N ILE A 283 2.03 -1.69 22.32
CA ILE A 283 1.89 -0.34 21.75
C ILE A 283 2.76 0.66 22.50
N ILE A 284 2.88 0.53 23.82
CA ILE A 284 3.76 1.38 24.64
C ILE A 284 5.24 1.21 24.23
N ALA A 285 5.65 -0.03 23.95
CA ALA A 285 7.00 -0.32 23.49
C ALA A 285 7.26 0.30 22.10
N ALA A 286 6.29 0.19 21.18
CA ALA A 286 6.39 0.79 19.85
C ALA A 286 6.47 2.32 19.93
N MET A 287 5.61 2.95 20.73
CA MET A 287 5.65 4.40 20.96
C MET A 287 6.99 4.85 21.54
N ALA A 288 7.49 4.17 22.56
CA ALA A 288 8.79 4.49 23.18
C ALA A 288 9.93 4.37 22.17
N GLY A 289 9.95 3.30 21.37
CA GLY A 289 10.96 3.10 20.31
C GLY A 289 10.83 4.09 19.17
N GLY A 290 9.63 4.40 18.72
CA GLY A 290 9.39 5.42 17.70
C GLY A 290 9.84 6.81 18.15
N VAL A 291 9.46 7.21 19.37
CA VAL A 291 9.86 8.50 19.97
C VAL A 291 11.39 8.58 20.10
N SER A 292 12.03 7.58 20.69
CA SER A 292 13.49 7.58 20.90
C SER A 292 14.27 7.54 19.59
N GLY A 293 13.81 6.73 18.60
CA GLY A 293 14.41 6.67 17.28
C GLY A 293 14.32 8.02 16.55
N THR A 294 13.14 8.62 16.52
CA THR A 294 12.94 9.93 15.88
C THR A 294 13.69 11.05 16.59
N ALA A 295 13.77 11.02 17.92
CA ALA A 295 14.62 11.96 18.66
C ALA A 295 16.09 11.83 18.23
N THR A 296 16.60 10.61 18.11
CA THR A 296 17.96 10.35 17.64
C THR A 296 18.15 10.82 16.20
N PHE A 297 17.21 10.55 15.29
CA PHE A 297 17.25 11.06 13.91
C PHE A 297 17.33 12.57 13.87
N GLN A 298 16.51 13.26 14.66
CA GLN A 298 16.45 14.71 14.68
C GLN A 298 17.72 15.33 15.29
N LEU A 299 18.16 14.82 16.43
CA LEU A 299 19.37 15.31 17.12
C LEU A 299 20.64 15.16 16.28
N LEU A 300 20.76 14.06 15.55
CA LEU A 300 21.93 13.79 14.71
C LEU A 300 21.79 14.29 13.27
N GLY A 301 20.68 14.96 12.94
CA GLY A 301 20.44 15.50 11.60
C GLY A 301 20.29 14.41 10.53
N ALA A 302 19.63 13.30 10.85
CA ALA A 302 19.33 12.25 9.89
C ALA A 302 18.34 12.73 8.81
N GLY A 303 18.39 12.11 7.64
CA GLY A 303 17.42 12.35 6.60
C GLY A 303 17.64 11.46 5.38
N LEU A 304 16.53 11.20 4.68
CA LEU A 304 16.53 10.50 3.40
C LEU A 304 16.31 11.50 2.26
N ARG A 305 16.79 11.16 1.07
CA ARG A 305 16.59 11.95 -0.17
C ARG A 305 15.23 11.70 -0.80
N ALA A 306 14.72 10.49 -0.65
CA ALA A 306 13.46 10.04 -1.20
C ALA A 306 12.81 9.02 -0.26
N PRO A 307 11.51 8.69 -0.45
CA PRO A 307 10.83 7.71 0.38
C PRO A 307 11.48 6.32 0.24
N ALA A 308 11.76 5.68 1.37
CA ALA A 308 12.20 4.29 1.42
C ALA A 308 10.96 3.38 1.35
N SER A 309 10.74 2.76 0.20
CA SER A 309 9.64 1.83 -0.01
C SER A 309 10.14 0.58 -0.76
N PRO A 310 9.97 -0.61 -0.20
CA PRO A 310 9.44 -0.90 1.13
C PRO A 310 10.34 -0.37 2.26
N GLY A 311 9.82 -0.27 3.50
CA GLY A 311 10.53 0.23 4.68
C GLY A 311 11.61 -0.71 5.21
N SER A 312 12.42 -1.30 4.33
CA SER A 312 13.53 -2.18 4.71
C SER A 312 14.78 -1.38 5.06
N ILE A 313 15.67 -1.96 5.87
CA ILE A 313 16.94 -1.32 6.16
C ILE A 313 17.76 -1.06 4.88
N ILE A 314 17.65 -1.95 3.89
CA ILE A 314 18.36 -1.80 2.61
C ILE A 314 17.82 -0.57 1.86
N ALA A 315 16.51 -0.43 1.76
CA ALA A 315 15.88 0.72 1.09
C ALA A 315 16.15 2.03 1.86
N VAL A 316 16.09 2.01 3.19
CA VAL A 316 16.41 3.15 4.04
C VAL A 316 17.85 3.60 3.81
N LEU A 317 18.82 2.68 3.83
CA LEU A 317 20.23 3.03 3.60
C LEU A 317 20.48 3.49 2.15
N ALA A 318 19.82 2.91 1.16
CA ALA A 318 19.93 3.32 -0.24
C ALA A 318 19.44 4.78 -0.46
N GLN A 319 18.42 5.22 0.29
CA GLN A 319 17.88 6.57 0.20
C GLN A 319 18.53 7.56 1.19
N THR A 320 19.43 7.10 2.05
CA THR A 320 20.10 7.96 3.04
C THR A 320 20.94 9.04 2.35
N ALA A 321 20.77 10.30 2.80
CA ALA A 321 21.57 11.41 2.32
C ALA A 321 23.02 11.27 2.74
N GLN A 322 23.95 11.77 1.91
CA GLN A 322 25.39 11.81 2.27
C GLN A 322 25.58 12.53 3.59
N GLY A 323 26.43 11.97 4.44
CA GLY A 323 26.67 12.49 5.80
C GLY A 323 25.60 12.11 6.83
N SER A 324 24.48 11.49 6.43
CA SER A 324 23.42 11.09 7.35
C SER A 324 23.44 9.60 7.74
N TYR A 325 24.36 8.79 7.19
CA TYR A 325 24.41 7.34 7.44
C TYR A 325 24.53 6.98 8.92
N PHE A 326 25.48 7.62 9.62
CA PHE A 326 25.66 7.39 11.05
C PHE A 326 24.38 7.74 11.82
N ALA A 327 23.77 8.88 11.53
CA ALA A 327 22.56 9.35 12.19
C ALA A 327 21.37 8.40 11.95
N VAL A 328 21.21 7.89 10.70
CA VAL A 328 20.17 6.95 10.34
C VAL A 328 20.37 5.61 11.05
N ILE A 329 21.57 5.04 11.00
CA ILE A 329 21.87 3.77 11.66
C ILE A 329 21.70 3.91 13.18
N ALA A 330 22.23 4.99 13.80
CA ALA A 330 22.09 5.23 15.22
C ALA A 330 20.60 5.30 15.64
N GLY A 331 19.77 6.03 14.90
CA GLY A 331 18.35 6.14 15.20
C GLY A 331 17.59 4.81 15.05
N VAL A 332 17.92 3.99 14.05
CA VAL A 332 17.36 2.64 13.90
C VAL A 332 17.78 1.74 15.06
N VAL A 333 19.06 1.78 15.45
CA VAL A 333 19.59 0.99 16.58
C VAL A 333 18.95 1.41 17.90
N VAL A 334 18.85 2.71 18.18
CA VAL A 334 18.19 3.22 19.39
C VAL A 334 16.73 2.84 19.42
N SER A 335 16.01 3.01 18.29
CA SER A 335 14.63 2.60 18.16
C SER A 335 14.45 1.11 18.46
N THR A 336 15.31 0.26 17.89
CA THR A 336 15.29 -1.20 18.13
C THR A 336 15.57 -1.52 19.60
N ALA A 337 16.61 -0.95 20.17
CA ALA A 337 17.02 -1.24 21.54
C ALA A 337 15.94 -0.85 22.57
N VAL A 338 15.40 0.37 22.44
CA VAL A 338 14.35 0.86 23.36
C VAL A 338 13.08 0.01 23.22
N THR A 339 12.65 -0.25 21.98
CA THR A 339 11.48 -1.10 21.73
C THR A 339 11.71 -2.51 22.30
N PHE A 340 12.87 -3.11 22.05
CA PHE A 340 13.23 -4.45 22.54
C PHE A 340 13.20 -4.52 24.06
N VAL A 341 13.80 -3.56 24.76
CA VAL A 341 13.85 -3.55 26.22
C VAL A 341 12.44 -3.43 26.81
N VAL A 342 11.65 -2.47 26.35
CA VAL A 342 10.29 -2.24 26.86
C VAL A 342 9.39 -3.45 26.53
N ALA A 343 9.44 -3.97 25.29
CA ALA A 343 8.69 -5.14 24.89
C ALA A 343 9.10 -6.40 25.69
N SER A 344 10.40 -6.58 25.96
CA SER A 344 10.91 -7.71 26.76
C SER A 344 10.39 -7.68 28.20
N ILE A 345 10.33 -6.48 28.81
CA ILE A 345 9.74 -6.32 30.16
C ILE A 345 8.26 -6.71 30.14
N ILE A 346 7.51 -6.28 29.12
CA ILE A 346 6.08 -6.60 28.99
C ILE A 346 5.88 -8.10 28.79
N LEU A 347 6.65 -8.74 27.89
CA LEU A 347 6.50 -10.17 27.59
C LEU A 347 6.93 -11.09 28.75
N ARG A 348 7.98 -10.71 29.50
CA ARG A 348 8.41 -11.47 30.68
C ARG A 348 7.39 -11.48 31.81
N ARG A 349 6.61 -10.40 31.95
CA ARG A 349 5.56 -10.30 32.96
C ARG A 349 4.26 -11.01 32.55
N ASP A 350 4.17 -11.41 31.29
CA ASP A 350 2.97 -12.05 30.75
C ASP A 350 2.97 -13.56 31.01
N LYS A 351 1.95 -14.05 31.71
CA LYS A 351 1.74 -15.47 32.00
C LYS A 351 0.81 -16.15 30.98
N GLY A 352 0.10 -15.38 30.12
CA GLY A 352 -0.86 -15.91 29.15
C GLY A 352 -0.18 -16.46 27.90
N GLU A 353 -0.74 -17.52 27.34
CA GLU A 353 -0.48 -17.93 25.96
C GLU A 353 -1.46 -17.17 25.06
N ALA A 354 -0.94 -16.41 24.14
CA ALA A 354 -1.74 -15.70 23.15
C ALA A 354 -1.70 -16.46 21.82
N ASP A 355 -2.86 -16.58 21.19
CA ASP A 355 -3.02 -17.29 19.92
C ASP A 355 -2.61 -16.39 18.75
N LEU A 356 -1.51 -16.76 18.08
CA LEU A 356 -1.00 -16.03 16.92
C LEU A 356 -1.93 -16.18 15.72
N GLU A 357 -2.57 -17.33 15.53
CA GLU A 357 -3.47 -17.56 14.39
C GLU A 357 -4.72 -16.69 14.49
N ALA A 358 -5.30 -16.58 15.70
CA ALA A 358 -6.41 -15.65 15.95
C ALA A 358 -6.01 -14.19 15.71
N ALA A 359 -4.79 -13.80 16.09
CA ALA A 359 -4.27 -12.47 15.85
C ALA A 359 -4.01 -12.20 14.34
N GLN A 360 -3.50 -13.17 13.60
CA GLN A 360 -3.32 -13.09 12.14
C GLN A 360 -4.66 -12.95 11.42
N SER A 361 -5.66 -13.75 11.81
CA SER A 361 -7.03 -13.63 11.28
C SER A 361 -7.61 -12.22 11.54
N LYS A 362 -7.38 -11.67 12.72
CA LYS A 362 -7.81 -10.31 13.06
C LYS A 362 -7.09 -9.24 12.23
N VAL A 363 -5.80 -9.40 11.97
CA VAL A 363 -5.04 -8.53 11.05
C VAL A 363 -5.60 -8.61 9.64
N SER A 364 -5.86 -9.82 9.14
CA SER A 364 -6.42 -10.04 7.80
C SER A 364 -7.80 -9.38 7.65
N SER A 365 -8.68 -9.53 8.64
CA SER A 365 -10.00 -8.90 8.62
C SER A 365 -9.91 -7.37 8.72
N MET A 366 -9.05 -6.81 9.56
CA MET A 366 -8.81 -5.36 9.65
C MET A 366 -8.23 -4.80 8.33
N LYS A 367 -7.35 -5.56 7.67
CA LYS A 367 -6.77 -5.17 6.36
C LYS A 367 -7.82 -5.22 5.25
N ALA A 368 -8.71 -6.22 5.25
CA ALA A 368 -9.85 -6.31 4.33
C ALA A 368 -10.83 -5.15 4.55
N GLU A 369 -11.19 -4.86 5.80
CA GLU A 369 -12.05 -3.74 6.19
C GLU A 369 -11.45 -2.38 5.75
N SER A 370 -10.12 -2.20 5.92
CA SER A 370 -9.43 -0.98 5.50
C SER A 370 -9.46 -0.79 3.97
N LYS A 371 -9.49 -1.89 3.20
CA LYS A 371 -9.61 -1.87 1.74
C LYS A 371 -11.05 -1.72 1.25
N GLY A 372 -12.04 -1.61 2.16
CA GLY A 372 -13.45 -1.53 1.81
C GLY A 372 -14.00 -2.84 1.23
N GLN A 373 -13.27 -3.94 1.38
CA GLN A 373 -13.76 -5.27 1.11
C GLN A 373 -14.60 -5.66 2.33
N GLU A 374 -15.88 -5.98 2.11
CA GLU A 374 -16.67 -6.66 3.14
C GLU A 374 -15.90 -7.90 3.55
N VAL A 375 -15.65 -8.04 4.86
CA VAL A 375 -15.22 -9.31 5.41
C VAL A 375 -16.31 -10.29 5.02
N ALA A 376 -16.03 -11.15 4.06
CA ALA A 376 -16.91 -12.26 3.77
C ALA A 376 -16.92 -13.09 5.07
N THR A 377 -17.89 -12.84 5.93
CA THR A 377 -18.43 -13.87 6.79
C THR A 377 -18.65 -15.04 5.85
N GLU A 378 -18.14 -16.21 6.19
CA GLU A 378 -18.38 -17.45 5.47
C GLU A 378 -19.87 -17.52 5.11
N ALA A 379 -20.24 -16.97 3.95
CA ALA A 379 -21.46 -17.31 3.31
C ALA A 379 -21.27 -18.77 2.94
N ALA A 380 -22.01 -19.63 3.59
CA ALA A 380 -22.06 -21.05 3.25
C ALA A 380 -22.20 -21.12 1.74
N SER A 381 -21.22 -21.72 1.06
CA SER A 381 -21.32 -21.98 -0.37
C SER A 381 -22.58 -22.79 -0.58
N GLU A 382 -23.42 -22.45 -1.55
CA GLU A 382 -24.61 -23.22 -1.88
C GLU A 382 -24.24 -24.64 -2.39
N THR A 383 -22.97 -24.86 -2.76
CA THR A 383 -22.44 -26.13 -3.27
C THR A 383 -21.72 -26.88 -2.15
N SER A 384 -22.16 -28.09 -1.86
CA SER A 384 -21.45 -29.05 -1.00
C SER A 384 -20.48 -29.92 -1.83
N TYR A 385 -19.55 -30.63 -1.18
CA TYR A 385 -18.66 -31.57 -1.89
C TYR A 385 -19.42 -32.67 -2.64
N ALA A 386 -20.62 -33.04 -2.17
CA ALA A 386 -21.49 -34.01 -2.82
C ALA A 386 -22.07 -33.52 -4.16
N ASP A 387 -22.15 -32.20 -4.35
CA ASP A 387 -22.72 -31.59 -5.56
C ASP A 387 -21.64 -31.21 -6.58
N VAL A 388 -20.36 -31.41 -6.29
CA VAL A 388 -19.28 -31.05 -7.19
C VAL A 388 -19.28 -31.94 -8.43
N LYS A 389 -19.32 -31.28 -9.60
CA LYS A 389 -19.24 -31.93 -10.91
C LYS A 389 -17.94 -31.68 -11.65
N LYS A 390 -17.28 -30.55 -11.34
CA LYS A 390 -16.07 -30.12 -12.02
C LYS A 390 -15.17 -29.33 -11.07
N ILE A 391 -13.85 -29.48 -11.23
CA ILE A 391 -12.83 -28.80 -10.44
C ILE A 391 -12.08 -27.81 -11.34
N ILE A 392 -12.01 -26.55 -10.90
CA ILE A 392 -11.35 -25.48 -11.67
C ILE A 392 -10.25 -24.83 -10.84
N PHE A 393 -9.04 -24.82 -11.35
CA PHE A 393 -7.96 -24.01 -10.82
C PHE A 393 -8.00 -22.63 -11.46
N ALA A 394 -8.17 -21.56 -10.66
CA ALA A 394 -8.27 -20.22 -11.19
C ALA A 394 -7.13 -19.33 -10.70
N CYS A 395 -6.45 -18.68 -11.64
CA CYS A 395 -5.43 -17.64 -11.38
C CYS A 395 -5.63 -16.46 -12.34
N ASP A 396 -4.87 -15.38 -12.18
CA ASP A 396 -5.05 -14.17 -13.01
C ASP A 396 -4.92 -14.44 -14.51
N ALA A 397 -3.92 -15.23 -14.91
CA ALA A 397 -3.63 -15.53 -16.32
C ALA A 397 -4.30 -16.83 -16.83
N GLY A 398 -4.75 -17.70 -15.94
CA GLY A 398 -5.28 -19.02 -16.30
C GLY A 398 -4.22 -19.98 -16.84
N MET A 399 -2.94 -19.72 -16.62
CA MET A 399 -1.79 -20.49 -17.11
C MET A 399 -0.68 -20.55 -16.05
N GLY A 400 0.34 -21.36 -16.29
CA GLY A 400 1.47 -21.49 -15.37
C GLY A 400 1.16 -22.31 -14.13
N SER A 401 1.27 -21.73 -12.94
CA SER A 401 1.13 -22.45 -11.67
C SER A 401 -0.25 -23.08 -11.45
N SER A 402 -1.32 -22.47 -11.94
CA SER A 402 -2.67 -23.06 -11.88
C SER A 402 -2.82 -24.30 -12.78
N ALA A 403 -2.19 -24.30 -13.94
CA ALA A 403 -2.17 -25.47 -14.82
C ALA A 403 -1.39 -26.64 -14.19
N MET A 404 -0.30 -26.34 -13.50
CA MET A 404 0.47 -27.33 -12.76
C MET A 404 -0.31 -27.89 -11.56
N GLY A 405 -0.95 -27.03 -10.77
CA GLY A 405 -1.82 -27.44 -9.67
C GLY A 405 -2.98 -28.32 -10.14
N ALA A 406 -3.64 -27.95 -11.22
CA ALA A 406 -4.68 -28.74 -11.87
C ALA A 406 -4.16 -30.13 -12.29
N SER A 407 -2.95 -30.21 -12.84
CA SER A 407 -2.33 -31.48 -13.21
C SER A 407 -2.04 -32.37 -12.01
N ILE A 408 -1.55 -31.78 -10.91
CA ILE A 408 -1.26 -32.51 -9.64
C ILE A 408 -2.55 -33.08 -9.07
N LEU A 409 -3.59 -32.26 -8.91
CA LEU A 409 -4.88 -32.71 -8.35
C LEU A 409 -5.56 -33.72 -9.27
N ARG A 410 -5.52 -33.54 -10.59
CA ARG A 410 -6.04 -34.51 -11.56
C ARG A 410 -5.43 -35.89 -11.38
N ASN A 411 -4.11 -35.96 -11.16
CA ASN A 411 -3.42 -37.23 -10.91
C ASN A 411 -3.84 -37.87 -9.57
N LYS A 412 -4.06 -37.07 -8.52
CA LYS A 412 -4.52 -37.56 -7.23
C LYS A 412 -5.97 -38.09 -7.32
N VAL A 413 -6.88 -37.35 -7.96
CA VAL A 413 -8.27 -37.73 -8.22
C VAL A 413 -8.35 -39.05 -8.98
N LYS A 414 -7.58 -39.21 -10.06
CA LYS A 414 -7.50 -40.46 -10.83
C LYS A 414 -6.95 -41.63 -10.01
N LYS A 415 -5.92 -41.41 -9.20
CA LYS A 415 -5.36 -42.45 -8.30
C LYS A 415 -6.37 -42.90 -7.25
N ALA A 416 -7.26 -42.00 -6.82
CA ALA A 416 -8.33 -42.30 -5.88
C ALA A 416 -9.55 -42.99 -6.56
N GLY A 417 -9.51 -43.25 -7.85
CA GLY A 417 -10.60 -43.91 -8.61
C GLY A 417 -11.79 -42.97 -8.88
N LEU A 418 -11.61 -41.66 -8.75
CA LEU A 418 -12.66 -40.68 -8.97
C LEU A 418 -12.58 -40.10 -10.41
N ASP A 419 -13.74 -39.85 -11.00
CA ASP A 419 -13.83 -39.31 -12.37
C ASP A 419 -14.40 -37.86 -12.34
N PHE A 420 -13.53 -36.92 -12.04
CA PHE A 420 -13.82 -35.49 -12.09
C PHE A 420 -13.00 -34.79 -13.17
N GLU A 421 -13.67 -33.90 -13.91
CA GLU A 421 -12.97 -33.00 -14.83
C GLU A 421 -12.21 -31.93 -14.03
N VAL A 422 -10.87 -31.92 -14.14
CA VAL A 422 -10.00 -30.93 -13.49
C VAL A 422 -9.37 -30.04 -14.56
N THR A 423 -9.72 -28.75 -14.55
CA THR A 423 -9.26 -27.76 -15.55
C THR A 423 -8.62 -26.54 -14.88
N ASN A 424 -8.05 -25.63 -15.67
CA ASN A 424 -7.54 -24.35 -15.22
C ASN A 424 -8.05 -23.23 -16.14
N VAL A 425 -8.39 -22.08 -15.52
CA VAL A 425 -8.90 -20.91 -16.25
C VAL A 425 -8.36 -19.62 -15.64
N ALA A 426 -8.42 -18.51 -16.39
CA ALA A 426 -8.25 -17.19 -15.82
C ALA A 426 -9.46 -16.81 -14.97
N ILE A 427 -9.26 -16.15 -13.83
CA ILE A 427 -10.36 -15.72 -12.92
C ILE A 427 -11.43 -14.93 -13.65
N ARG A 428 -11.03 -14.07 -14.59
CA ARG A 428 -11.96 -13.28 -15.42
C ARG A 428 -12.90 -14.13 -16.32
N ASN A 429 -12.56 -15.40 -16.54
CA ASN A 429 -13.32 -16.32 -17.38
C ASN A 429 -14.15 -17.31 -16.54
N LEU A 430 -14.21 -17.13 -15.22
CA LEU A 430 -15.11 -17.90 -14.36
C LEU A 430 -16.56 -17.56 -14.69
N THR A 431 -17.36 -18.59 -14.91
CA THR A 431 -18.83 -18.50 -15.12
C THR A 431 -19.57 -18.73 -13.81
N GLU A 432 -20.72 -18.10 -13.63
CA GLU A 432 -21.55 -18.27 -12.44
C GLU A 432 -22.40 -19.56 -12.56
N GLU A 433 -21.73 -20.70 -12.36
CA GLU A 433 -22.33 -22.04 -12.42
C GLU A 433 -22.29 -22.72 -11.05
N SER A 434 -23.31 -23.50 -10.71
CA SER A 434 -23.33 -24.37 -9.53
C SER A 434 -22.62 -25.70 -9.81
N GLY A 435 -22.20 -26.41 -8.77
CA GLY A 435 -21.50 -27.70 -8.91
C GLY A 435 -20.02 -27.57 -9.28
N LEU A 436 -19.44 -26.39 -9.12
CA LEU A 436 -18.00 -26.17 -9.30
C LEU A 436 -17.25 -26.17 -7.97
N LEU A 437 -16.08 -26.82 -7.95
CA LEU A 437 -15.06 -26.63 -6.94
C LEU A 437 -13.95 -25.74 -7.53
N ILE A 438 -13.79 -24.54 -7.01
CA ILE A 438 -12.80 -23.58 -7.50
C ILE A 438 -11.63 -23.51 -6.52
N VAL A 439 -10.44 -23.86 -7.00
CA VAL A 439 -9.19 -23.80 -6.25
C VAL A 439 -8.41 -22.56 -6.68
N THR A 440 -8.08 -21.68 -5.72
CA THR A 440 -7.32 -20.45 -5.95
C THR A 440 -6.23 -20.28 -4.91
N GLN A 441 -5.23 -19.45 -5.21
CA GLN A 441 -4.34 -18.94 -4.16
C GLN A 441 -5.11 -18.02 -3.21
N ASN A 442 -4.70 -17.99 -1.94
CA ASN A 442 -5.38 -17.23 -0.87
C ASN A 442 -5.70 -15.79 -1.27
N GLU A 443 -4.77 -15.12 -1.95
CA GLU A 443 -4.94 -13.73 -2.40
C GLU A 443 -6.01 -13.55 -3.47
N LEU A 444 -6.28 -14.60 -4.26
CA LEU A 444 -7.19 -14.58 -5.40
C LEU A 444 -8.60 -15.11 -5.05
N THR A 445 -8.75 -15.82 -3.94
CA THR A 445 -10.03 -16.40 -3.52
C THR A 445 -11.16 -15.38 -3.37
N PRO A 446 -10.95 -14.19 -2.79
CA PRO A 446 -12.02 -13.19 -2.70
C PRO A 446 -12.54 -12.76 -4.07
N ARG A 447 -11.65 -12.62 -5.05
CA ARG A 447 -12.01 -12.26 -6.42
C ARG A 447 -12.72 -13.40 -7.16
N ALA A 448 -12.31 -14.63 -6.94
CA ALA A 448 -12.98 -15.79 -7.51
C ALA A 448 -14.40 -15.96 -6.94
N LYS A 449 -14.60 -15.71 -5.64
CA LYS A 449 -15.92 -15.69 -5.00
C LYS A 449 -16.85 -14.61 -5.56
N GLN A 450 -16.31 -13.45 -5.95
CA GLN A 450 -17.09 -12.40 -6.62
C GLN A 450 -17.54 -12.80 -8.02
N MET A 451 -16.72 -13.61 -8.73
CA MET A 451 -17.03 -14.07 -10.08
C MET A 451 -18.00 -15.27 -10.07
N ASN A 452 -17.92 -16.13 -9.07
CA ASN A 452 -18.86 -17.23 -8.87
C ASN A 452 -19.06 -17.48 -7.37
N GLY A 453 -20.13 -16.90 -6.80
CA GLY A 453 -20.51 -17.07 -5.39
C GLY A 453 -21.19 -18.41 -5.08
N LYS A 454 -21.65 -19.15 -6.10
CA LYS A 454 -22.36 -20.42 -5.94
C LYS A 454 -21.43 -21.63 -5.85
N ALA A 455 -20.18 -21.49 -6.27
CA ALA A 455 -19.19 -22.55 -6.26
C ALA A 455 -18.64 -22.82 -4.85
N LEU A 456 -18.14 -24.02 -4.63
CA LEU A 456 -17.32 -24.34 -3.48
C LEU A 456 -15.90 -23.81 -3.71
N HIS A 457 -15.39 -22.99 -2.81
CA HIS A 457 -14.07 -22.37 -2.95
C HIS A 457 -13.07 -22.96 -1.98
N VAL A 458 -11.93 -23.42 -2.49
CA VAL A 458 -10.79 -23.87 -1.70
C VAL A 458 -9.60 -22.96 -1.94
N SER A 459 -9.08 -22.37 -0.86
CA SER A 459 -7.90 -21.52 -0.91
C SER A 459 -6.64 -22.33 -0.59
N VAL A 460 -5.60 -22.14 -1.39
CA VAL A 460 -4.29 -22.77 -1.20
C VAL A 460 -3.18 -21.71 -1.15
N ASP A 461 -2.13 -21.95 -0.38
CA ASP A 461 -0.98 -21.04 -0.33
C ASP A 461 -0.13 -21.16 -1.59
N ASN A 462 -0.01 -22.37 -2.12
CA ASN A 462 0.78 -22.66 -3.30
C ASN A 462 0.11 -23.77 -4.14
N PHE A 463 0.01 -23.56 -5.45
CA PHE A 463 -0.52 -24.58 -6.39
C PHE A 463 0.40 -25.78 -6.60
N LEU A 464 1.68 -25.70 -6.27
CA LEU A 464 2.63 -26.78 -6.55
C LEU A 464 2.73 -27.82 -5.43
N ASN A 465 2.45 -27.40 -4.20
CA ASN A 465 2.51 -28.29 -3.03
C ASN A 465 1.55 -27.82 -1.95
N SER A 466 0.30 -28.29 -2.02
CA SER A 466 -0.70 -27.98 -0.99
C SER A 466 -1.23 -29.26 -0.34
N PRO A 467 -1.20 -29.36 1.00
CA PRO A 467 -1.80 -30.48 1.75
C PRO A 467 -3.32 -30.55 1.52
N LYS A 468 -3.96 -29.45 1.19
CA LYS A 468 -5.41 -29.40 0.90
C LYS A 468 -5.86 -30.25 -0.29
N TYR A 469 -4.93 -30.69 -1.14
CA TYR A 469 -5.28 -31.58 -2.23
C TYR A 469 -5.71 -32.98 -1.75
N ASP A 470 -5.11 -33.45 -0.66
CA ASP A 470 -5.51 -34.71 -0.05
C ASP A 470 -6.85 -34.57 0.65
N GLU A 471 -7.10 -33.46 1.35
CA GLU A 471 -8.41 -33.14 1.94
C GLU A 471 -9.53 -33.04 0.89
N ILE A 472 -9.25 -32.42 -0.28
CA ILE A 472 -10.22 -32.35 -1.39
C ILE A 472 -10.57 -33.77 -1.86
N VAL A 473 -9.57 -34.62 -2.07
CA VAL A 473 -9.79 -36.00 -2.55
C VAL A 473 -10.59 -36.81 -1.52
N GLU A 474 -10.25 -36.71 -0.23
CA GLU A 474 -10.97 -37.38 0.86
C GLU A 474 -12.45 -36.94 0.96
N ASN A 475 -12.71 -35.65 0.80
CA ASN A 475 -14.06 -35.11 0.86
C ASN A 475 -14.90 -35.43 -0.38
N LEU A 476 -14.26 -35.62 -1.54
CA LEU A 476 -14.93 -36.07 -2.77
C LEU A 476 -15.22 -37.58 -2.79
N GLN A 477 -14.63 -38.37 -1.86
CA GLN A 477 -14.87 -39.80 -1.69
C GLN A 477 -16.05 -40.10 -0.74
N LYS A 478 -16.44 -39.12 0.08
CA LYS A 478 -17.57 -39.21 1.01
C LYS A 478 -18.91 -38.92 0.32
#